data_a6e1571a2d8f5c1fd5d500b586d5e490
#
_entry.id   a6e1571a2d8f5c1fd5d500b586d5e490
#
_cell.length_a   1.000
_cell.length_b   1.000
_cell.length_c   1.000
_cell.angle_alpha   90.00
_cell.angle_beta   90.00
_cell.angle_gamma   90.00
#
_symmetry.space_group_name_H-M   'P 1'
#
loop_
_entity.id
_entity.type
_entity.pdbx_description
1 polymer ?
#
loop_
_entity_poly.entity_id
_entity_poly.type
_entity_poly.pdbx_seq_one_letter_code
_entity_poly.pdbx_strand_id
1 'polypeptide(L)'
;MSEINDTPARLVSAAERLFSEGGEEATSLRAITRAARSNAAAVHYHFGGRDELLRAVLDRQLGPLNGQRVQLIDLARQRHGEPVPVVALLEAVLRPDLELLAKLRRNKVHVARFLGRAHTLPGAAVAEYVRSQNDDLARRLVPLLRQSLPDIDVADLRRRMLLVFATVVMLFATAPDPDQPGLLGTDDVDEQLVRLVAFCAAGMCAPAASDPARVPRKRKKH
;
A
#
# COMPACT_ATOMS: atom_id res chain seq x y z
N MET A 1 -25.42 -17.64 23.53
CA MET A 1 -24.59 -18.36 22.52
C MET A 1 -23.90 -17.40 21.54
N SER A 2 -23.56 -16.17 21.96
CA SER A 2 -22.99 -15.13 21.05
C SER A 2 -21.49 -14.85 21.25
N GLU A 3 -20.83 -15.36 22.27
CA GLU A 3 -19.43 -14.98 22.60
C GLU A 3 -18.36 -15.72 21.80
N ILE A 4 -18.65 -16.91 21.26
CA ILE A 4 -17.66 -17.71 20.51
C ILE A 4 -17.41 -17.13 19.12
N ASN A 5 -18.40 -16.45 18.53
CA ASN A 5 -18.32 -15.95 17.18
C ASN A 5 -17.51 -14.65 17.03
N ASP A 6 -17.12 -14.00 18.13
CA ASP A 6 -16.37 -12.72 18.14
C ASP A 6 -14.87 -12.89 18.47
N THR A 7 -14.41 -14.11 18.78
CA THR A 7 -13.01 -14.37 19.16
C THR A 7 -12.01 -13.97 18.05
N PRO A 8 -12.22 -14.28 16.77
CA PRO A 8 -11.33 -13.84 15.70
C PRO A 8 -11.24 -12.30 15.62
N ALA A 9 -12.35 -11.60 15.69
CA ALA A 9 -12.38 -10.14 15.63
C ALA A 9 -11.66 -9.50 16.83
N ARG A 10 -11.81 -10.06 18.03
CA ARG A 10 -11.08 -9.60 19.23
C ARG A 10 -9.58 -9.84 19.11
N LEU A 11 -9.16 -11.01 18.59
CA LEU A 11 -7.75 -11.31 18.34
C LEU A 11 -7.13 -10.36 17.33
N VAL A 12 -7.80 -10.12 16.19
CA VAL A 12 -7.31 -9.15 15.17
C VAL A 12 -7.25 -7.74 15.74
N SER A 13 -8.24 -7.30 16.51
CA SER A 13 -8.24 -5.96 17.11
C SER A 13 -7.15 -5.78 18.18
N ALA A 14 -6.89 -6.79 19.00
CA ALA A 14 -5.81 -6.78 19.98
C ALA A 14 -4.44 -6.79 19.30
N ALA A 15 -4.28 -7.61 18.26
CA ALA A 15 -3.06 -7.69 17.46
C ALA A 15 -2.78 -6.36 16.72
N GLU A 16 -3.78 -5.76 16.05
CA GLU A 16 -3.68 -4.46 15.38
C GLU A 16 -3.15 -3.39 16.35
N ARG A 17 -3.75 -3.29 17.52
CA ARG A 17 -3.33 -2.32 18.53
C ARG A 17 -1.89 -2.55 18.98
N LEU A 18 -1.55 -3.79 19.39
CA LEU A 18 -0.22 -4.09 19.94
C LEU A 18 0.89 -3.98 18.88
N PHE A 19 0.66 -4.43 17.64
CA PHE A 19 1.61 -4.25 16.55
C PHE A 19 1.83 -2.79 16.20
N SER A 20 0.78 -1.98 16.25
CA SER A 20 0.90 -0.55 15.92
C SER A 20 1.56 0.26 17.03
N GLU A 21 1.37 -0.09 18.30
CA GLU A 21 1.99 0.58 19.46
C GLU A 21 3.43 0.14 19.70
N GLY A 22 3.68 -1.17 19.74
CA GLY A 22 4.96 -1.75 20.11
C GLY A 22 5.84 -2.26 18.98
N GLY A 23 5.31 -2.31 17.77
CA GLY A 23 5.96 -2.94 16.62
C GLY A 23 5.72 -4.46 16.55
N GLU A 24 5.96 -5.00 15.36
CA GLU A 24 5.71 -6.42 15.09
C GLU A 24 6.63 -7.32 15.91
N GLU A 25 7.95 -7.05 15.91
CA GLU A 25 8.94 -7.91 16.53
C GLU A 25 8.81 -7.98 18.06
N ALA A 26 8.46 -6.85 18.71
CA ALA A 26 8.32 -6.75 20.15
C ALA A 26 6.99 -7.35 20.67
N THR A 27 6.03 -7.62 19.77
CA THR A 27 4.69 -8.09 20.15
C THR A 27 4.62 -9.62 20.20
N SER A 28 4.53 -10.20 21.40
CA SER A 28 4.40 -11.65 21.56
C SER A 28 2.95 -12.12 21.39
N LEU A 29 2.78 -13.37 20.93
CA LEU A 29 1.48 -14.03 20.86
C LEU A 29 0.76 -14.07 22.22
N ARG A 30 1.52 -14.23 23.32
CA ARG A 30 1.00 -14.23 24.69
C ARG A 30 0.42 -12.85 25.08
N ALA A 31 1.05 -11.75 24.64
CA ALA A 31 0.52 -10.40 24.86
C ALA A 31 -0.81 -10.21 24.12
N ILE A 32 -0.88 -10.65 22.85
CA ILE A 32 -2.08 -10.56 22.02
C ILE A 32 -3.24 -11.35 22.65
N THR A 33 -3.00 -12.61 23.00
CA THR A 33 -4.05 -13.48 23.56
C THR A 33 -4.55 -12.97 24.91
N ARG A 34 -3.67 -12.44 25.75
CA ARG A 34 -4.06 -11.78 27.01
C ARG A 34 -4.95 -10.56 26.75
N ALA A 35 -4.55 -9.69 25.83
CA ALA A 35 -5.31 -8.48 25.48
C ALA A 35 -6.68 -8.81 24.85
N ALA A 36 -6.75 -9.88 24.07
CA ALA A 36 -7.99 -10.38 23.47
C ALA A 36 -8.88 -11.19 24.43
N ARG A 37 -8.45 -11.43 25.69
CA ARG A 37 -9.10 -12.37 26.61
C ARG A 37 -9.32 -13.74 25.95
N SER A 38 -8.28 -14.28 25.34
CA SER A 38 -8.28 -15.54 24.58
C SER A 38 -7.03 -16.36 24.94
N ASN A 39 -6.76 -17.44 24.21
CA ASN A 39 -5.61 -18.31 24.41
C ASN A 39 -4.89 -18.64 23.09
N ALA A 40 -3.71 -19.24 23.18
CA ALA A 40 -2.92 -19.59 22.01
C ALA A 40 -3.61 -20.64 21.11
N ALA A 41 -4.37 -21.56 21.68
CA ALA A 41 -5.11 -22.55 20.91
C ALA A 41 -6.15 -21.91 19.99
N ALA A 42 -6.82 -20.84 20.46
CA ALA A 42 -7.74 -20.07 19.62
C ALA A 42 -7.03 -19.38 18.43
N VAL A 43 -5.81 -18.87 18.63
CA VAL A 43 -5.03 -18.30 17.49
C VAL A 43 -4.68 -19.38 16.48
N HIS A 44 -4.19 -20.53 16.93
CA HIS A 44 -3.89 -21.65 16.03
C HIS A 44 -5.14 -22.17 15.33
N TYR A 45 -6.25 -22.25 16.02
CA TYR A 45 -7.52 -22.74 15.45
C TYR A 45 -8.08 -21.79 14.39
N HIS A 46 -8.09 -20.48 14.64
CA HIS A 46 -8.73 -19.50 13.74
C HIS A 46 -7.80 -18.98 12.65
N PHE A 47 -6.49 -18.93 12.91
CA PHE A 47 -5.53 -18.28 12.01
C PHE A 47 -4.37 -19.20 11.57
N GLY A 48 -4.13 -20.32 12.25
CA GLY A 48 -2.98 -21.18 11.98
C GLY A 48 -1.70 -20.76 12.73
N GLY A 49 -1.57 -19.48 13.09
CA GLY A 49 -0.40 -18.99 13.81
C GLY A 49 -0.33 -17.46 13.89
N ARG A 50 0.83 -16.97 14.34
CA ARG A 50 1.09 -15.53 14.52
C ARG A 50 1.17 -14.79 13.18
N ASP A 51 1.79 -15.40 12.18
CA ASP A 51 2.01 -14.79 10.88
C ASP A 51 0.69 -14.64 10.12
N GLU A 52 -0.19 -15.62 10.19
CA GLU A 52 -1.53 -15.57 9.62
C GLU A 52 -2.42 -14.57 10.36
N LEU A 53 -2.26 -14.43 11.68
CA LEU A 53 -2.92 -13.36 12.44
C LEU A 53 -2.42 -11.96 12.00
N LEU A 54 -1.12 -11.80 11.76
CA LEU A 54 -0.55 -10.56 11.23
C LEU A 54 -1.08 -10.26 9.82
N ARG A 55 -1.16 -11.29 8.95
CA ARG A 55 -1.80 -11.14 7.63
C ARG A 55 -3.25 -10.70 7.76
N ALA A 56 -4.02 -11.27 8.68
CA ALA A 56 -5.40 -10.88 8.93
C ALA A 56 -5.53 -9.41 9.42
N VAL A 57 -4.57 -8.92 10.21
CA VAL A 57 -4.50 -7.50 10.60
C VAL A 57 -4.24 -6.60 9.39
N LEU A 58 -3.32 -6.96 8.51
CA LEU A 58 -3.04 -6.21 7.29
C LEU A 58 -4.24 -6.23 6.34
N ASP A 59 -4.82 -7.41 6.13
CA ASP A 59 -5.95 -7.61 5.23
C ASP A 59 -7.18 -6.81 5.66
N ARG A 60 -7.42 -6.67 6.95
CA ARG A 60 -8.49 -5.85 7.50
C ARG A 60 -8.43 -4.38 7.06
N GLN A 61 -7.22 -3.83 6.88
CA GLN A 61 -7.01 -2.44 6.48
C GLN A 61 -6.79 -2.30 4.96
N LEU A 62 -6.01 -3.20 4.38
CA LEU A 62 -5.54 -3.09 3.00
C LEU A 62 -6.40 -3.91 2.02
N GLY A 63 -7.04 -4.98 2.49
CA GLY A 63 -7.87 -5.85 1.63
C GLY A 63 -8.94 -5.10 0.85
N PRO A 64 -9.72 -4.19 1.45
CA PRO A 64 -10.74 -3.41 0.74
C PRO A 64 -10.18 -2.50 -0.36
N LEU A 65 -8.91 -2.06 -0.26
CA LEU A 65 -8.32 -1.10 -1.20
C LEU A 65 -8.24 -1.67 -2.62
N ASN A 66 -7.86 -2.94 -2.77
CA ASN A 66 -7.76 -3.53 -4.10
C ASN A 66 -9.11 -3.63 -4.81
N GLY A 67 -10.17 -3.94 -4.08
CA GLY A 67 -11.53 -3.90 -4.61
C GLY A 67 -11.92 -2.49 -5.09
N GLN A 68 -11.63 -1.47 -4.29
CA GLN A 68 -11.86 -0.06 -4.63
C GLN A 68 -11.03 0.36 -5.86
N ARG A 69 -9.74 0.03 -5.91
CA ARG A 69 -8.88 0.32 -7.06
C ARG A 69 -9.42 -0.27 -8.35
N VAL A 70 -9.85 -1.55 -8.30
CA VAL A 70 -10.44 -2.22 -9.48
C VAL A 70 -11.69 -1.49 -9.96
N GLN A 71 -12.60 -1.14 -9.06
CA GLN A 71 -13.81 -0.40 -9.40
C GLN A 71 -13.49 0.97 -10.02
N LEU A 72 -12.52 1.70 -9.46
CA LEU A 72 -12.12 3.01 -9.97
C LEU A 72 -11.41 2.91 -11.33
N ILE A 73 -10.61 1.87 -11.56
CA ILE A 73 -10.01 1.60 -12.88
C ILE A 73 -11.10 1.31 -13.91
N ASP A 74 -12.09 0.49 -13.59
CA ASP A 74 -13.20 0.19 -14.50
C ASP A 74 -14.05 1.44 -14.80
N LEU A 75 -14.30 2.29 -13.82
CA LEU A 75 -14.95 3.60 -14.01
C LEU A 75 -14.11 4.52 -14.90
N ALA A 76 -12.79 4.57 -14.72
CA ALA A 76 -11.91 5.36 -15.58
C ALA A 76 -11.97 4.87 -17.03
N ARG A 77 -11.97 3.56 -17.27
CA ARG A 77 -12.14 2.98 -18.61
C ARG A 77 -13.49 3.36 -19.26
N GLN A 78 -14.57 3.27 -18.49
CA GLN A 78 -15.90 3.66 -18.97
C GLN A 78 -15.98 5.14 -19.34
N ARG A 79 -15.35 6.00 -18.54
CA ARG A 79 -15.39 7.46 -18.73
C ARG A 79 -14.54 7.95 -19.89
N HIS A 80 -13.35 7.40 -20.05
CA HIS A 80 -12.33 7.91 -20.97
C HIS A 80 -12.17 7.06 -22.24
N GLY A 81 -12.67 5.82 -22.26
CA GLY A 81 -12.37 4.85 -23.33
C GLY A 81 -10.93 4.33 -23.22
N GLU A 82 -10.45 3.68 -24.30
CA GLU A 82 -9.09 3.18 -24.40
C GLU A 82 -8.34 3.88 -25.54
N PRO A 83 -7.09 4.33 -25.32
CA PRO A 83 -6.27 4.19 -24.09
C PRO A 83 -6.74 5.10 -22.96
N VAL A 84 -6.75 4.57 -21.72
CA VAL A 84 -7.11 5.35 -20.53
C VAL A 84 -5.97 6.31 -20.18
N PRO A 85 -6.23 7.60 -19.93
CA PRO A 85 -5.18 8.54 -19.54
C PRO A 85 -4.41 8.07 -18.29
N VAL A 86 -3.06 8.20 -18.30
CA VAL A 86 -2.20 7.79 -17.18
C VAL A 86 -2.62 8.47 -15.89
N VAL A 87 -3.01 9.75 -15.94
CA VAL A 87 -3.53 10.50 -14.79
C VAL A 87 -4.74 9.80 -14.18
N ALA A 88 -5.72 9.40 -14.99
CA ALA A 88 -6.93 8.72 -14.51
C ALA A 88 -6.62 7.34 -13.91
N LEU A 89 -5.65 6.60 -14.44
CA LEU A 89 -5.18 5.34 -13.86
C LEU A 89 -4.49 5.57 -12.50
N LEU A 90 -3.67 6.61 -12.40
CA LEU A 90 -3.01 6.97 -11.14
C LEU A 90 -4.01 7.44 -10.08
N GLU A 91 -5.00 8.26 -10.46
CA GLU A 91 -6.08 8.65 -9.55
C GLU A 91 -6.84 7.44 -9.00
N ALA A 92 -7.20 6.49 -9.88
CA ALA A 92 -7.90 5.27 -9.50
C ALA A 92 -7.12 4.40 -8.51
N VAL A 93 -5.79 4.41 -8.61
CA VAL A 93 -4.91 3.61 -7.75
C VAL A 93 -4.59 4.32 -6.44
N LEU A 94 -4.34 5.63 -6.47
CA LEU A 94 -3.83 6.40 -5.32
C LEU A 94 -4.93 6.92 -4.39
N ARG A 95 -6.13 7.20 -4.91
CA ARG A 95 -7.25 7.73 -4.13
C ARG A 95 -7.60 6.87 -2.91
N PRO A 96 -7.79 5.52 -3.03
CA PRO A 96 -8.13 4.69 -1.88
C PRO A 96 -7.09 4.73 -0.77
N ASP A 97 -5.80 4.83 -1.12
CA ASP A 97 -4.73 4.94 -0.13
C ASP A 97 -4.79 6.26 0.64
N LEU A 98 -4.99 7.39 -0.06
CA LEU A 98 -5.09 8.70 0.58
C LEU A 98 -6.34 8.81 1.48
N GLU A 99 -7.46 8.25 1.05
CA GLU A 99 -8.69 8.18 1.86
C GLU A 99 -8.48 7.33 3.13
N LEU A 100 -7.81 6.16 3.00
CA LEU A 100 -7.45 5.34 4.16
C LEU A 100 -6.49 6.09 5.08
N LEU A 101 -5.45 6.73 4.55
CA LEU A 101 -4.50 7.52 5.34
C LEU A 101 -5.19 8.64 6.10
N ALA A 102 -6.06 9.41 5.44
CA ALA A 102 -6.81 10.49 6.06
C ALA A 102 -7.74 9.98 7.18
N LYS A 103 -8.39 8.82 6.98
CA LYS A 103 -9.20 8.15 8.00
C LYS A 103 -8.36 7.70 9.20
N LEU A 104 -7.21 7.08 8.95
CA LEU A 104 -6.35 6.56 10.02
C LEU A 104 -5.67 7.71 10.79
N ARG A 105 -5.25 8.77 10.13
CA ARG A 105 -4.65 9.93 10.80
C ARG A 105 -5.55 10.53 11.86
N ARG A 106 -6.84 10.65 11.59
CA ARG A 106 -7.81 11.25 12.53
C ARG A 106 -7.99 10.46 13.81
N ASN A 107 -7.91 9.12 13.75
CA ASN A 107 -8.32 8.27 14.85
C ASN A 107 -7.28 7.22 15.27
N LYS A 108 -6.36 6.84 14.40
CA LYS A 108 -5.45 5.71 14.56
C LYS A 108 -4.12 5.93 13.82
N VAL A 109 -3.49 7.08 13.97
CA VAL A 109 -2.24 7.43 13.27
C VAL A 109 -1.13 6.38 13.44
N HIS A 110 -1.07 5.74 14.61
CA HIS A 110 -0.12 4.66 14.88
C HIS A 110 -0.36 3.43 13.98
N VAL A 111 -1.63 3.16 13.58
CA VAL A 111 -1.95 2.10 12.59
C VAL A 111 -1.43 2.50 11.22
N ALA A 112 -1.61 3.76 10.78
CA ALA A 112 -1.03 4.23 9.53
C ALA A 112 0.49 4.02 9.51
N ARG A 113 1.20 4.48 10.54
CA ARG A 113 2.65 4.30 10.68
C ARG A 113 3.06 2.82 10.71
N PHE A 114 2.27 1.96 11.34
CA PHE A 114 2.50 0.51 11.34
C PHE A 114 2.39 -0.06 9.91
N LEU A 115 1.32 0.27 9.16
CA LEU A 115 1.16 -0.17 7.78
C LEU A 115 2.33 0.26 6.89
N GLY A 116 2.79 1.51 7.01
CA GLY A 116 3.96 2.00 6.29
C GLY A 116 5.24 1.22 6.64
N ARG A 117 5.51 1.01 7.94
CA ARG A 117 6.68 0.24 8.39
C ARG A 117 6.65 -1.22 7.93
N ALA A 118 5.48 -1.85 8.00
CA ALA A 118 5.30 -3.23 7.53
C ALA A 118 5.65 -3.41 6.04
N HIS A 119 5.52 -2.35 5.23
CA HIS A 119 5.92 -2.36 3.82
C HIS A 119 7.41 -2.07 3.59
N THR A 120 8.06 -1.31 4.48
CA THR A 120 9.47 -0.90 4.29
C THR A 120 10.47 -1.97 4.71
N LEU A 121 10.17 -2.72 5.77
CA LEU A 121 11.02 -3.79 6.31
C LEU A 121 10.16 -5.01 6.66
N PRO A 122 9.55 -5.66 5.67
CA PRO A 122 8.61 -6.73 5.93
C PRO A 122 9.31 -8.01 6.37
N GLY A 123 8.80 -8.65 7.43
CA GLY A 123 9.05 -10.07 7.66
C GLY A 123 8.51 -10.93 6.51
N ALA A 124 8.92 -12.20 6.42
CA ALA A 124 8.58 -13.07 5.27
C ALA A 124 7.08 -13.16 4.97
N ALA A 125 6.25 -13.28 6.01
CA ALA A 125 4.80 -13.37 5.88
C ALA A 125 4.17 -12.10 5.30
N VAL A 126 4.64 -10.92 5.74
CA VAL A 126 4.18 -9.62 5.22
C VAL A 126 4.66 -9.40 3.79
N ALA A 127 5.93 -9.75 3.49
CA ALA A 127 6.48 -9.62 2.15
C ALA A 127 5.69 -10.44 1.12
N GLU A 128 5.27 -11.65 1.48
CA GLU A 128 4.45 -12.49 0.61
C GLU A 128 3.04 -11.90 0.41
N TYR A 129 2.41 -11.42 1.49
CA TYR A 129 1.12 -10.74 1.41
C TYR A 129 1.18 -9.52 0.49
N VAL A 130 2.13 -8.61 0.72
CA VAL A 130 2.32 -7.39 -0.09
C VAL A 130 2.58 -7.73 -1.56
N ARG A 131 3.42 -8.74 -1.82
CA ARG A 131 3.70 -9.19 -3.19
C ARG A 131 2.43 -9.69 -3.88
N SER A 132 1.63 -10.53 -3.22
CA SER A 132 0.38 -11.05 -3.81
C SER A 132 -0.60 -9.93 -4.16
N GLN A 133 -0.76 -8.94 -3.28
CA GLN A 133 -1.61 -7.77 -3.54
C GLN A 133 -1.12 -6.93 -4.72
N ASN A 134 0.19 -6.72 -4.81
CA ASN A 134 0.81 -5.96 -5.89
C ASN A 134 0.71 -6.69 -7.24
N ASP A 135 0.87 -8.02 -7.26
CA ASP A 135 0.76 -8.83 -8.47
C ASP A 135 -0.67 -8.82 -9.03
N ASP A 136 -1.69 -8.86 -8.16
CA ASP A 136 -3.09 -8.78 -8.57
C ASP A 136 -3.42 -7.44 -9.23
N LEU A 137 -2.97 -6.35 -8.61
CA LEU A 137 -3.14 -5.03 -9.18
C LEU A 137 -2.34 -4.85 -10.48
N ALA A 138 -1.09 -5.31 -10.52
CA ALA A 138 -0.25 -5.22 -11.70
C ALA A 138 -0.83 -5.96 -12.91
N ARG A 139 -1.44 -7.13 -12.70
CA ARG A 139 -2.10 -7.88 -13.78
C ARG A 139 -3.20 -7.08 -14.48
N ARG A 140 -3.88 -6.19 -13.78
CA ARG A 140 -4.94 -5.32 -14.33
C ARG A 140 -4.39 -4.01 -14.91
N LEU A 141 -3.46 -3.40 -14.20
CA LEU A 141 -2.99 -2.04 -14.49
C LEU A 141 -1.94 -2.00 -15.61
N VAL A 142 -1.01 -2.97 -15.64
CA VAL A 142 0.08 -2.98 -16.64
C VAL A 142 -0.43 -3.02 -18.08
N PRO A 143 -1.44 -3.82 -18.46
CA PRO A 143 -1.99 -3.79 -19.82
C PRO A 143 -2.55 -2.42 -20.23
N LEU A 144 -3.22 -1.72 -19.32
CA LEU A 144 -3.78 -0.38 -19.57
C LEU A 144 -2.67 0.67 -19.70
N LEU A 145 -1.67 0.63 -18.83
CA LEU A 145 -0.51 1.51 -18.92
C LEU A 145 0.27 1.30 -20.22
N ARG A 146 0.40 0.07 -20.71
CA ARG A 146 1.03 -0.20 -22.01
C ARG A 146 0.30 0.43 -23.19
N GLN A 147 -1.02 0.48 -23.15
CA GLN A 147 -1.80 1.16 -24.20
C GLN A 147 -1.57 2.67 -24.18
N SER A 148 -1.42 3.26 -22.97
CA SER A 148 -1.24 4.69 -22.77
C SER A 148 0.22 5.15 -22.89
N LEU A 149 1.17 4.22 -22.71
CA LEU A 149 2.63 4.47 -22.75
C LEU A 149 3.31 3.41 -23.62
N PRO A 150 3.03 3.36 -24.94
CA PRO A 150 3.51 2.29 -25.83
C PRO A 150 5.04 2.23 -25.97
N ASP A 151 5.72 3.36 -25.79
CA ASP A 151 7.18 3.49 -25.93
C ASP A 151 7.96 3.02 -24.69
N ILE A 152 7.26 2.67 -23.60
CA ILE A 152 7.87 2.24 -22.36
C ILE A 152 7.70 0.72 -22.21
N ASP A 153 8.82 0.01 -22.03
CA ASP A 153 8.77 -1.45 -21.86
C ASP A 153 8.12 -1.86 -20.54
N VAL A 154 7.62 -3.10 -20.49
CA VAL A 154 6.87 -3.65 -19.33
C VAL A 154 7.71 -3.67 -18.06
N ALA A 155 9.01 -3.94 -18.17
CA ALA A 155 9.89 -4.00 -17.01
C ALA A 155 10.08 -2.60 -16.44
N ASP A 156 10.18 -1.57 -17.29
CA ASP A 156 10.28 -0.17 -16.85
C ASP A 156 8.94 0.34 -16.28
N LEU A 157 7.80 -0.03 -16.88
CA LEU A 157 6.49 0.28 -16.31
C LEU A 157 6.34 -0.30 -14.89
N ARG A 158 6.77 -1.55 -14.69
CA ARG A 158 6.74 -2.17 -13.35
C ARG A 158 7.64 -1.46 -12.36
N ARG A 159 8.85 -1.06 -12.75
CA ARG A 159 9.77 -0.28 -11.90
C ARG A 159 9.15 1.07 -11.52
N ARG A 160 8.56 1.79 -12.47
CA ARG A 160 7.89 3.07 -12.21
C ARG A 160 6.69 2.92 -11.28
N MET A 161 5.88 1.88 -11.48
CA MET A 161 4.78 1.57 -10.56
C MET A 161 5.28 1.27 -9.13
N LEU A 162 6.41 0.56 -8.99
CA LEU A 162 7.01 0.35 -7.68
C LEU A 162 7.39 1.68 -7.01
N LEU A 163 7.94 2.64 -7.77
CA LEU A 163 8.27 3.98 -7.25
C LEU A 163 7.00 4.75 -6.85
N VAL A 164 5.93 4.64 -7.62
CA VAL A 164 4.62 5.23 -7.25
C VAL A 164 4.13 4.65 -5.92
N PHE A 165 4.17 3.33 -5.74
CA PHE A 165 3.79 2.71 -4.46
C PHE A 165 4.74 3.07 -3.31
N ALA A 166 6.05 3.23 -3.58
CA ALA A 166 7.00 3.67 -2.56
C ALA A 166 6.65 5.06 -1.99
N THR A 167 6.12 5.96 -2.82
CA THR A 167 5.65 7.27 -2.32
C THR A 167 4.48 7.12 -1.35
N VAL A 168 3.51 6.25 -1.66
CA VAL A 168 2.38 5.96 -0.77
C VAL A 168 2.85 5.35 0.55
N VAL A 169 3.74 4.34 0.48
CA VAL A 169 4.32 3.71 1.68
C VAL A 169 5.00 4.74 2.58
N MET A 170 5.72 5.70 1.99
CA MET A 170 6.36 6.77 2.73
C MET A 170 5.33 7.68 3.43
N LEU A 171 4.23 8.03 2.75
CA LEU A 171 3.16 8.82 3.36
C LEU A 171 2.55 8.14 4.59
N PHE A 172 2.36 6.83 4.55
CA PHE A 172 1.89 6.05 5.69
C PHE A 172 2.95 5.98 6.80
N ALA A 173 4.20 5.65 6.46
CA ALA A 173 5.28 5.46 7.43
C ALA A 173 5.61 6.74 8.20
N THR A 174 5.48 7.90 7.55
CA THR A 174 5.76 9.23 8.11
C THR A 174 4.49 10.00 8.44
N ALA A 175 3.33 9.32 8.55
CA ALA A 175 2.07 9.98 8.88
C ALA A 175 2.22 10.84 10.15
N PRO A 176 2.02 12.17 10.08
CA PRO A 176 2.17 13.05 11.24
C PRO A 176 0.97 12.90 12.17
N ASP A 177 1.12 13.40 13.39
CA ASP A 177 0.01 13.50 14.33
C ASP A 177 -1.12 14.40 13.76
N PRO A 178 -2.37 14.25 14.24
CA PRO A 178 -3.52 14.93 13.63
C PRO A 178 -3.41 16.44 13.48
N ASP A 179 -2.70 17.10 14.39
CA ASP A 179 -2.50 18.55 14.49
C ASP A 179 -1.29 19.06 13.69
N GLN A 180 -0.54 18.16 13.03
CA GLN A 180 0.62 18.52 12.22
C GLN A 180 0.27 18.40 10.73
N PRO A 181 0.81 19.29 9.88
CA PRO A 181 0.60 19.18 8.44
C PRO A 181 1.22 17.89 7.90
N GLY A 182 0.52 17.22 6.99
CA GLY A 182 1.05 16.07 6.27
C GLY A 182 2.16 16.44 5.30
N LEU A 183 2.94 15.43 4.85
CA LEU A 183 4.02 15.60 3.89
C LEU A 183 3.60 16.35 2.61
N LEU A 184 2.33 16.22 2.21
CA LEU A 184 1.77 16.91 1.04
C LEU A 184 1.27 18.34 1.35
N GLY A 185 1.42 18.82 2.59
CA GLY A 185 1.14 20.21 2.98
C GLY A 185 -0.34 20.58 3.06
N THR A 186 -1.23 19.60 3.01
CA THR A 186 -2.68 19.77 3.13
C THR A 186 -3.31 18.52 3.72
N ASP A 187 -4.49 18.65 4.34
CA ASP A 187 -5.29 17.54 4.84
C ASP A 187 -6.49 17.21 3.93
N ASP A 188 -6.72 18.01 2.92
CA ASP A 188 -7.72 17.74 1.89
C ASP A 188 -7.25 16.62 0.96
N VAL A 189 -8.03 15.54 0.88
CA VAL A 189 -7.68 14.34 0.10
C VAL A 189 -7.62 14.63 -1.40
N ASP A 190 -8.51 15.48 -1.90
CA ASP A 190 -8.55 15.81 -3.34
C ASP A 190 -7.34 16.68 -3.72
N GLU A 191 -6.96 17.63 -2.87
CA GLU A 191 -5.75 18.43 -3.08
C GLU A 191 -4.48 17.56 -2.97
N GLN A 192 -4.41 16.65 -1.99
CA GLN A 192 -3.32 15.67 -1.87
C GLN A 192 -3.22 14.81 -3.13
N LEU A 193 -4.36 14.32 -3.62
CA LEU A 193 -4.42 13.48 -4.82
C LEU A 193 -3.90 14.24 -6.05
N VAL A 194 -4.34 15.49 -6.26
CA VAL A 194 -3.87 16.32 -7.38
C VAL A 194 -2.35 16.47 -7.35
N ARG A 195 -1.77 16.81 -6.19
CA ARG A 195 -0.31 16.97 -6.03
C ARG A 195 0.45 15.67 -6.27
N LEU A 196 -0.02 14.56 -5.69
CA LEU A 196 0.63 13.26 -5.81
C LEU A 196 0.53 12.71 -7.24
N VAL A 197 -0.64 12.81 -7.87
CA VAL A 197 -0.85 12.37 -9.25
C VAL A 197 -0.01 13.18 -10.22
N ALA A 198 0.08 14.51 -10.06
CA ALA A 198 0.93 15.35 -10.92
C ALA A 198 2.41 14.90 -10.86
N PHE A 199 2.94 14.65 -9.66
CA PHE A 199 4.30 14.15 -9.47
C PHE A 199 4.50 12.76 -10.08
N CYS A 200 3.60 11.82 -9.78
CA CYS A 200 3.68 10.44 -10.26
C CYS A 200 3.50 10.35 -11.77
N ALA A 201 2.59 11.14 -12.37
CA ALA A 201 2.36 11.16 -13.80
C ALA A 201 3.60 11.66 -14.56
N ALA A 202 4.28 12.70 -14.04
CA ALA A 202 5.53 13.16 -14.62
C ALA A 202 6.60 12.05 -14.64
N GLY A 203 6.74 11.29 -13.54
CA GLY A 203 7.64 10.14 -13.46
C GLY A 203 7.23 8.97 -14.37
N MET A 204 5.92 8.68 -14.43
CA MET A 204 5.39 7.61 -15.29
C MET A 204 5.55 7.92 -16.78
N CYS A 205 5.40 9.16 -17.19
CA CYS A 205 5.51 9.60 -18.59
C CYS A 205 6.92 10.04 -18.99
N ALA A 206 7.89 10.06 -18.06
CA ALA A 206 9.27 10.43 -18.40
C ALA A 206 9.83 9.49 -19.49
N PRO A 207 10.69 9.99 -20.41
CA PRO A 207 11.37 9.12 -21.37
C PRO A 207 12.05 7.94 -20.67
N ALA A 208 12.13 6.79 -21.36
CA ALA A 208 12.90 5.65 -20.84
C ALA A 208 14.34 6.11 -20.56
N ALA A 209 14.85 5.76 -19.37
CA ALA A 209 16.24 6.05 -19.05
C ALA A 209 17.13 5.39 -20.13
N SER A 210 17.89 6.18 -20.85
CA SER A 210 18.88 5.67 -21.80
C SER A 210 19.80 4.74 -21.01
N ASP A 211 19.99 3.52 -21.53
CA ASP A 211 20.89 2.51 -20.94
C ASP A 211 22.25 3.17 -20.59
N PRO A 212 22.64 3.22 -19.31
CA PRO A 212 23.91 3.82 -18.91
C PRO A 212 25.13 3.14 -19.57
N ALA A 213 24.96 1.93 -20.13
CA ALA A 213 25.97 1.28 -20.95
C ALA A 213 26.18 1.93 -22.33
N ARG A 214 25.23 2.79 -22.78
CA ARG A 214 25.33 3.55 -24.05
C ARG A 214 25.94 4.95 -23.91
N VAL A 215 26.34 5.40 -22.74
CA VAL A 215 27.09 6.65 -22.59
C VAL A 215 28.48 6.41 -23.19
N PRO A 216 28.86 7.03 -24.32
CA PRO A 216 30.17 6.82 -24.91
C PRO A 216 31.21 7.26 -23.89
N ARG A 217 32.02 6.33 -23.42
CA ARG A 217 33.20 6.63 -22.59
C ARG A 217 34.04 7.65 -23.35
N LYS A 218 34.10 8.88 -22.87
CA LYS A 218 35.01 9.89 -23.41
C LYS A 218 36.42 9.24 -23.45
N ARG A 219 36.96 8.99 -24.68
CA ARG A 219 38.34 8.57 -24.86
C ARG A 219 39.22 9.61 -24.18
N LYS A 220 39.90 9.24 -23.13
CA LYS A 220 40.99 10.03 -22.58
C LYS A 220 42.04 10.14 -23.72
N LYS A 221 42.20 11.37 -24.24
CA LYS A 221 43.38 11.68 -25.08
C LYS A 221 44.58 11.68 -24.14
N HIS A 222 45.52 10.79 -24.41
CA HIS A 222 46.89 10.86 -23.90
C HIS A 222 47.66 11.90 -24.68
#